data_ecbff9aa3090c3b3f5cf85907701a111
#
_entry.id   ecbff9aa3090c3b3f5cf85907701a111
#
_cell.length_a   1.000
_cell.length_b   1.000
_cell.length_c   1.000
_cell.angle_alpha   90.00
_cell.angle_beta   90.00
_cell.angle_gamma   90.00
#
_symmetry.space_group_name_H-M   'P 1'
#
loop_
_entity.id
_entity.type
_entity.pdbx_description
1 polymer ?
#
loop_
_entity_poly.entity_id
_entity_poly.type
_entity_poly.pdbx_seq_one_letter_code
_entity_poly.pdbx_strand_id
1 'polypeptide(L)'
;MIKHYIFDLDGTLLDTAPDLARAIQDTLIAFGLPPVTLQETKTFIGGGARQFVHAALKGKGDDHLFFEKFFAAYMIRYEAYQLEVASIYPGINKVLKTIQQQGHHAYIFSNKPHDLTVKLIDHVFPKLFTGVHGHVPGTLPKPDRTMFDRFALRHGIHLPDSVFIGDAPPDVLMGQTLGIPTIAVTYGYTDRAVLASYHPTKIVNHANEILEAVKSIK
;
A
#
# COMPACT_ATOMS: atom_id res chain seq x y z
N MET A 1 6.13 -2.10 24.40
CA MET A 1 5.00 -2.92 23.86
C MET A 1 4.40 -2.17 22.69
N ILE A 2 4.18 -2.83 21.54
CA ILE A 2 3.63 -2.20 20.33
C ILE A 2 2.17 -1.78 20.55
N LYS A 3 1.89 -0.50 20.24
CA LYS A 3 0.56 0.12 20.34
C LYS A 3 0.09 0.75 19.01
N HIS A 4 1.03 1.07 18.11
CA HIS A 4 0.77 1.73 16.84
C HIS A 4 1.11 0.78 15.68
N TYR A 5 0.10 0.34 14.97
CA TYR A 5 0.19 -0.59 13.82
C TYR A 5 0.01 0.22 12.54
N ILE A 6 1.08 0.41 11.77
CA ILE A 6 1.07 1.16 10.51
C ILE A 6 1.04 0.15 9.37
N PHE A 7 -0.01 0.19 8.58
CA PHE A 7 -0.22 -0.72 7.45
C PHE A 7 -0.04 0.01 6.12
N ASP A 8 0.55 -0.68 5.14
CA ASP A 8 0.26 -0.38 3.76
C ASP A 8 -1.16 -0.86 3.40
N LEU A 9 -1.63 -0.56 2.20
CA LEU A 9 -2.99 -0.83 1.75
C LEU A 9 -3.04 -1.91 0.66
N ASP A 10 -2.52 -1.58 -0.54
CA ASP A 10 -2.60 -2.42 -1.73
C ASP A 10 -1.66 -3.63 -1.59
N GLY A 11 -2.19 -4.86 -1.59
CA GLY A 11 -1.40 -6.08 -1.35
C GLY A 11 -1.23 -6.45 0.14
N THR A 12 -1.59 -5.55 1.06
CA THR A 12 -1.45 -5.77 2.51
C THR A 12 -2.79 -5.95 3.21
N LEU A 13 -3.69 -5.00 3.06
CA LEU A 13 -5.05 -5.05 3.62
C LEU A 13 -6.06 -5.53 2.58
N LEU A 14 -5.88 -5.11 1.34
CA LEU A 14 -6.79 -5.36 0.21
C LEU A 14 -6.04 -5.92 -0.99
N ASP A 15 -6.64 -6.89 -1.67
CA ASP A 15 -6.26 -7.24 -3.05
C ASP A 15 -6.96 -6.26 -4.01
N THR A 16 -6.23 -5.23 -4.41
CA THR A 16 -6.68 -4.18 -5.34
C THR A 16 -6.17 -4.38 -6.75
N ALA A 17 -5.34 -5.39 -6.98
CA ALA A 17 -4.75 -5.63 -8.29
C ALA A 17 -5.77 -5.83 -9.43
N PRO A 18 -6.95 -6.45 -9.23
CA PRO A 18 -7.94 -6.57 -10.28
C PRO A 18 -8.46 -5.21 -10.77
N ASP A 19 -8.74 -4.27 -9.86
CA ASP A 19 -9.24 -2.93 -10.22
C ASP A 19 -8.15 -2.11 -10.92
N LEU A 20 -6.92 -2.17 -10.42
CA LEU A 20 -5.75 -1.54 -11.04
C LEU A 20 -5.48 -2.10 -12.44
N ALA A 21 -5.57 -3.43 -12.60
CA ALA A 21 -5.39 -4.10 -13.89
C ALA A 21 -6.44 -3.65 -14.89
N ARG A 22 -7.71 -3.61 -14.51
CA ARG A 22 -8.80 -3.14 -15.36
C ARG A 22 -8.57 -1.70 -15.80
N ALA A 23 -8.27 -0.80 -14.86
CA ALA A 23 -8.05 0.61 -15.16
C ALA A 23 -6.90 0.84 -16.13
N ILE A 24 -5.76 0.14 -15.94
CA ILE A 24 -4.60 0.30 -16.82
C ILE A 24 -4.82 -0.36 -18.20
N GLN A 25 -5.46 -1.54 -18.25
CA GLN A 25 -5.77 -2.23 -19.50
C GLN A 25 -6.70 -1.40 -20.40
N ASP A 26 -7.80 -0.90 -19.84
CA ASP A 26 -8.75 -0.06 -20.57
C ASP A 26 -8.10 1.26 -21.03
N THR A 27 -7.15 1.78 -20.27
CA THR A 27 -6.42 2.98 -20.68
C THR A 27 -5.44 2.66 -21.82
N LEU A 28 -4.67 1.58 -21.70
CA LEU A 28 -3.75 1.14 -22.76
C LEU A 28 -4.51 0.93 -24.08
N ILE A 29 -5.64 0.22 -24.05
CA ILE A 29 -6.48 -0.02 -25.23
C ILE A 29 -6.98 1.30 -25.84
N ALA A 30 -7.45 2.24 -25.00
CA ALA A 30 -7.94 3.54 -25.46
C ALA A 30 -6.85 4.39 -26.15
N PHE A 31 -5.58 4.16 -25.82
CA PHE A 31 -4.43 4.81 -26.45
C PHE A 31 -3.80 3.98 -27.58
N GLY A 32 -4.44 2.89 -28.03
CA GLY A 32 -3.94 2.03 -29.11
C GLY A 32 -2.69 1.21 -28.72
N LEU A 33 -2.49 0.96 -27.42
CA LEU A 33 -1.37 0.19 -26.89
C LEU A 33 -1.81 -1.22 -26.50
N PRO A 34 -0.90 -2.21 -26.57
CA PRO A 34 -1.20 -3.57 -26.13
C PRO A 34 -1.48 -3.58 -24.62
N PRO A 35 -2.52 -4.29 -24.16
CA PRO A 35 -2.83 -4.40 -22.74
C PRO A 35 -1.75 -5.23 -22.02
N VAL A 36 -1.63 -5.01 -20.72
CA VAL A 36 -0.83 -5.82 -19.80
C VAL A 36 -1.69 -6.87 -19.12
N THR A 37 -1.10 -7.96 -18.68
CA THR A 37 -1.80 -9.01 -17.92
C THR A 37 -1.99 -8.60 -16.46
N LEU A 38 -2.89 -9.28 -15.73
CA LEU A 38 -3.03 -9.11 -14.28
C LEU A 38 -1.71 -9.45 -13.56
N GLN A 39 -0.99 -10.46 -14.01
CA GLN A 39 0.28 -10.85 -13.39
C GLN A 39 1.36 -9.78 -13.57
N GLU A 40 1.47 -9.19 -14.75
CA GLU A 40 2.35 -8.05 -14.98
C GLU A 40 1.93 -6.85 -14.11
N THR A 41 0.62 -6.57 -14.06
CA THR A 41 0.09 -5.46 -13.24
C THR A 41 0.54 -5.55 -11.78
N LYS A 42 0.50 -6.75 -11.18
CA LYS A 42 0.97 -6.97 -9.80
C LYS A 42 2.41 -6.55 -9.59
N THR A 43 3.28 -6.73 -10.59
CA THR A 43 4.70 -6.35 -10.48
C THR A 43 4.95 -4.84 -10.53
N PHE A 44 3.95 -4.05 -10.92
CA PHE A 44 4.06 -2.59 -11.00
C PHE A 44 3.59 -1.88 -9.73
N ILE A 45 2.89 -2.61 -8.83
CA ILE A 45 2.30 -2.05 -7.60
C ILE A 45 3.39 -1.83 -6.53
N GLY A 46 3.23 -0.78 -5.73
CA GLY A 46 4.08 -0.47 -4.57
C GLY A 46 4.79 0.89 -4.64
N GLY A 47 5.17 1.35 -5.84
CA GLY A 47 5.89 2.61 -6.05
C GLY A 47 5.01 3.85 -6.26
N GLY A 48 3.68 3.71 -6.17
CA GLY A 48 2.71 4.78 -6.40
C GLY A 48 2.24 4.89 -7.86
N ALA A 49 1.17 5.66 -8.08
CA ALA A 49 0.43 5.67 -9.35
C ALA A 49 1.26 6.09 -10.57
N ARG A 50 2.18 7.05 -10.42
CA ARG A 50 3.02 7.51 -11.55
C ARG A 50 4.02 6.45 -11.97
N GLN A 51 4.70 5.81 -11.00
CA GLN A 51 5.64 4.72 -11.27
C GLN A 51 4.92 3.51 -11.86
N PHE A 52 3.73 3.18 -11.35
CA PHE A 52 2.86 2.13 -11.88
C PHE A 52 2.54 2.34 -13.36
N VAL A 53 2.06 3.53 -13.74
CA VAL A 53 1.74 3.87 -15.14
C VAL A 53 2.99 3.85 -16.01
N HIS A 54 4.12 4.39 -15.51
CA HIS A 54 5.38 4.40 -16.26
C HIS A 54 5.85 2.96 -16.57
N ALA A 55 5.76 2.05 -15.60
CA ALA A 55 6.09 0.63 -15.80
C ALA A 55 5.16 -0.04 -16.82
N ALA A 56 3.85 0.25 -16.75
CA ALA A 56 2.87 -0.31 -17.69
C ALA A 56 3.06 0.17 -19.14
N LEU A 57 3.62 1.36 -19.33
CA LEU A 57 3.92 1.91 -20.66
C LEU A 57 5.17 1.31 -21.32
N LYS A 58 5.99 0.52 -20.60
CA LYS A 58 7.12 -0.25 -21.15
C LYS A 58 8.05 0.61 -22.02
N GLY A 59 8.50 1.77 -21.51
CA GLY A 59 9.40 2.70 -22.22
C GLY A 59 8.71 3.75 -23.10
N LYS A 60 7.39 3.69 -23.30
CA LYS A 60 6.65 4.73 -24.02
C LYS A 60 6.28 5.92 -23.14
N GLY A 61 6.60 5.86 -21.85
CA GLY A 61 6.34 6.93 -20.86
C GLY A 61 7.41 8.03 -20.84
N ASP A 62 8.45 7.96 -21.67
CA ASP A 62 9.55 8.93 -21.69
C ASP A 62 9.13 10.26 -22.35
N ASP A 63 8.12 10.23 -23.26
CA ASP A 63 7.48 11.46 -23.73
C ASP A 63 6.57 12.03 -22.64
N HIS A 64 7.00 13.13 -22.06
CA HIS A 64 6.30 13.79 -20.94
C HIS A 64 4.86 14.18 -21.29
N LEU A 65 4.62 14.74 -22.50
CA LEU A 65 3.29 15.16 -22.90
C LEU A 65 2.33 13.98 -23.08
N PHE A 66 2.85 12.89 -23.70
CA PHE A 66 2.10 11.66 -23.82
C PHE A 66 1.81 11.04 -22.46
N PHE A 67 2.83 10.98 -21.58
CA PHE A 67 2.68 10.44 -20.23
C PHE A 67 1.59 11.16 -19.43
N GLU A 68 1.60 12.51 -19.41
CA GLU A 68 0.60 13.27 -18.64
C GLU A 68 -0.82 13.05 -19.15
N LYS A 69 -1.02 13.01 -20.47
CA LYS A 69 -2.32 12.67 -21.06
C LYS A 69 -2.80 11.27 -20.69
N PHE A 70 -1.88 10.29 -20.78
CA PHE A 70 -2.17 8.91 -20.42
C PHE A 70 -2.48 8.78 -18.93
N PHE A 71 -1.64 9.39 -18.07
CA PHE A 71 -1.81 9.36 -16.63
C PHE A 71 -3.15 9.97 -16.19
N ALA A 72 -3.54 11.11 -16.75
CA ALA A 72 -4.84 11.72 -16.47
C ALA A 72 -6.01 10.79 -16.85
N ALA A 73 -5.95 10.15 -18.03
CA ALA A 73 -6.96 9.20 -18.47
C ALA A 73 -7.02 7.93 -17.61
N TYR A 74 -5.86 7.44 -17.14
CA TYR A 74 -5.76 6.35 -16.19
C TYR A 74 -6.41 6.70 -14.84
N MET A 75 -6.08 7.87 -14.28
CA MET A 75 -6.61 8.30 -12.97
C MET A 75 -8.14 8.37 -12.95
N ILE A 76 -8.76 8.84 -14.04
CA ILE A 76 -10.23 8.86 -14.17
C ILE A 76 -10.82 7.46 -14.08
N ARG A 77 -10.24 6.47 -14.80
CA ARG A 77 -10.70 5.07 -14.77
C ARG A 77 -10.42 4.42 -13.43
N TYR A 78 -9.25 4.68 -12.87
CA TYR A 78 -8.88 4.13 -11.57
C TYR A 78 -9.83 4.60 -10.46
N GLU A 79 -10.17 5.89 -10.43
CA GLU A 79 -11.17 6.40 -9.49
C GLU A 79 -12.54 5.73 -9.67
N ALA A 80 -12.95 5.51 -10.93
CA ALA A 80 -14.23 4.89 -11.23
C ALA A 80 -14.29 3.41 -10.79
N TYR A 81 -13.18 2.65 -10.92
CA TYR A 81 -13.18 1.19 -10.73
C TYR A 81 -12.75 0.74 -9.33
N GLN A 82 -12.03 1.55 -8.56
CA GLN A 82 -11.37 1.14 -7.32
C GLN A 82 -12.27 0.59 -6.19
N LEU A 83 -13.59 0.66 -6.33
CA LEU A 83 -14.55 0.15 -5.36
C LEU A 83 -15.33 -1.07 -5.88
N GLU A 84 -14.99 -1.59 -7.07
CA GLU A 84 -15.83 -2.61 -7.72
C GLU A 84 -15.45 -4.04 -7.32
N VAL A 85 -14.16 -4.37 -7.23
CA VAL A 85 -13.68 -5.74 -7.09
C VAL A 85 -12.69 -5.92 -5.94
N ALA A 86 -12.14 -4.84 -5.39
CA ALA A 86 -11.19 -4.92 -4.29
C ALA A 86 -11.71 -5.79 -3.14
N SER A 87 -10.93 -6.77 -2.71
CA SER A 87 -11.30 -7.71 -1.67
C SER A 87 -10.37 -7.65 -0.46
N ILE A 88 -10.95 -7.82 0.74
CA ILE A 88 -10.19 -7.86 1.99
C ILE A 88 -9.43 -9.19 2.08
N TYR A 89 -8.12 -9.14 2.35
CA TYR A 89 -7.38 -10.38 2.59
C TYR A 89 -7.91 -11.16 3.80
N PRO A 90 -7.99 -12.51 3.72
CA PRO A 90 -8.48 -13.35 4.80
C PRO A 90 -7.75 -13.08 6.13
N GLY A 91 -8.51 -12.82 7.19
CA GLY A 91 -7.96 -12.56 8.53
C GLY A 91 -7.78 -11.09 8.90
N ILE A 92 -7.70 -10.17 7.95
CA ILE A 92 -7.47 -8.73 8.20
C ILE A 92 -8.53 -8.14 9.13
N ASN A 93 -9.81 -8.40 8.88
CA ASN A 93 -10.89 -7.91 9.75
C ASN A 93 -10.72 -8.35 11.22
N LYS A 94 -10.26 -9.58 11.46
CA LYS A 94 -10.01 -10.09 12.80
C LYS A 94 -8.82 -9.36 13.43
N VAL A 95 -7.74 -9.16 12.68
CA VAL A 95 -6.54 -8.44 13.14
C VAL A 95 -6.91 -7.02 13.55
N LEU A 96 -7.58 -6.25 12.70
CA LEU A 96 -7.96 -4.86 12.97
C LEU A 96 -8.89 -4.74 14.18
N LYS A 97 -9.91 -5.60 14.28
CA LYS A 97 -10.81 -5.64 15.46
C LYS A 97 -10.06 -5.96 16.74
N THR A 98 -9.09 -6.88 16.69
CA THR A 98 -8.30 -7.26 17.88
C THR A 98 -7.41 -6.09 18.32
N ILE A 99 -6.76 -5.38 17.39
CA ILE A 99 -5.98 -4.16 17.68
C ILE A 99 -6.85 -3.14 18.43
N GLN A 100 -8.04 -2.86 17.90
CA GLN A 100 -8.98 -1.91 18.50
C GLN A 100 -9.46 -2.37 19.88
N GLN A 101 -9.81 -3.64 20.07
CA GLN A 101 -10.26 -4.21 21.35
C GLN A 101 -9.18 -4.15 22.44
N GLN A 102 -7.90 -4.19 22.05
CA GLN A 102 -6.77 -4.05 22.97
C GLN A 102 -6.44 -2.58 23.30
N GLY A 103 -7.20 -1.61 22.79
CA GLY A 103 -6.93 -0.19 22.99
C GLY A 103 -5.71 0.30 22.19
N HIS A 104 -5.29 -0.44 21.18
CA HIS A 104 -4.21 -0.07 20.27
C HIS A 104 -4.75 0.66 19.04
N HIS A 105 -3.86 1.25 18.24
CA HIS A 105 -4.19 2.11 17.13
C HIS A 105 -3.70 1.52 15.80
N ALA A 106 -4.58 1.46 14.81
CA ALA A 106 -4.24 1.11 13.44
C ALA A 106 -4.21 2.36 12.57
N TYR A 107 -3.22 2.43 11.67
CA TYR A 107 -3.02 3.53 10.73
C TYR A 107 -2.75 2.98 9.34
N ILE A 108 -3.06 3.77 8.33
CA ILE A 108 -2.66 3.49 6.94
C ILE A 108 -1.65 4.55 6.50
N PHE A 109 -0.55 4.08 5.91
CA PHE A 109 0.44 4.91 5.25
C PHE A 109 0.85 4.26 3.93
N SER A 110 0.29 4.73 2.81
CA SER A 110 0.38 4.10 1.49
C SER A 110 0.91 5.03 0.41
N ASN A 111 1.53 4.46 -0.63
CA ASN A 111 1.91 5.16 -1.86
C ASN A 111 0.74 5.35 -2.85
N LYS A 112 -0.43 4.80 -2.55
CA LYS A 112 -1.67 5.06 -3.28
C LYS A 112 -2.08 6.54 -3.14
N PRO A 113 -2.64 7.21 -4.18
CA PRO A 113 -3.11 8.59 -4.08
C PRO A 113 -4.03 8.82 -2.87
N HIS A 114 -3.80 9.93 -2.14
CA HIS A 114 -4.44 10.18 -0.83
C HIS A 114 -5.96 10.12 -0.89
N ASP A 115 -6.57 10.85 -1.82
CA ASP A 115 -8.03 10.94 -1.92
C ASP A 115 -8.67 9.58 -2.23
N LEU A 116 -8.02 8.79 -3.11
CA LEU A 116 -8.46 7.44 -3.43
C LEU A 116 -8.27 6.48 -2.24
N THR A 117 -7.19 6.68 -1.46
CA THR A 117 -6.95 5.90 -0.23
C THR A 117 -8.05 6.15 0.80
N VAL A 118 -8.36 7.42 1.09
CA VAL A 118 -9.39 7.79 2.06
C VAL A 118 -10.76 7.25 1.63
N LYS A 119 -11.15 7.51 0.36
CA LYS A 119 -12.43 7.05 -0.20
C LYS A 119 -12.61 5.52 -0.08
N LEU A 120 -11.56 4.76 -0.41
CA LEU A 120 -11.57 3.31 -0.34
C LEU A 120 -11.70 2.81 1.11
N ILE A 121 -10.92 3.40 2.03
CA ILE A 121 -10.94 3.00 3.44
C ILE A 121 -12.25 3.34 4.13
N ASP A 122 -12.81 4.50 3.88
CA ASP A 122 -14.12 4.88 4.43
C ASP A 122 -15.24 3.93 3.97
N HIS A 123 -15.11 3.39 2.75
CA HIS A 123 -16.07 2.42 2.21
C HIS A 123 -15.87 1.02 2.81
N VAL A 124 -14.61 0.52 2.84
CA VAL A 124 -14.33 -0.90 3.17
C VAL A 124 -14.17 -1.12 4.68
N PHE A 125 -13.57 -0.17 5.38
CA PHE A 125 -13.20 -0.30 6.80
C PHE A 125 -13.69 0.89 7.65
N PRO A 126 -14.98 1.21 7.65
CA PRO A 126 -15.47 2.40 8.35
C PRO A 126 -15.09 2.36 9.83
N LYS A 127 -14.41 3.43 10.30
CA LYS A 127 -14.03 3.66 11.71
C LYS A 127 -13.04 2.66 12.32
N LEU A 128 -12.31 1.89 11.51
CA LEU A 128 -11.30 0.95 12.03
C LEU A 128 -9.89 1.55 12.15
N PHE A 129 -9.63 2.67 11.47
CA PHE A 129 -8.31 3.31 11.48
C PHE A 129 -8.33 4.64 12.23
N THR A 130 -7.29 4.87 13.03
CA THR A 130 -7.07 6.12 13.77
C THR A 130 -6.61 7.24 12.84
N GLY A 131 -5.92 6.89 11.75
CA GLY A 131 -5.47 7.82 10.74
C GLY A 131 -5.20 7.12 9.42
N VAL A 132 -5.40 7.85 8.31
CA VAL A 132 -5.20 7.37 6.95
C VAL A 132 -4.38 8.40 6.19
N HIS A 133 -3.28 7.96 5.57
CA HIS A 133 -2.45 8.77 4.69
C HIS A 133 -2.10 8.00 3.43
N GLY A 134 -2.38 8.61 2.28
CA GLY A 134 -1.89 8.19 0.97
C GLY A 134 -0.94 9.24 0.39
N HIS A 135 -0.32 8.94 -0.74
CA HIS A 135 0.60 9.83 -1.41
C HIS A 135 -0.09 11.12 -1.90
N VAL A 136 0.53 12.27 -1.60
CA VAL A 136 0.08 13.60 -2.02
C VAL A 136 1.00 14.11 -3.15
N PRO A 137 0.45 14.66 -4.24
CA PRO A 137 1.26 15.23 -5.32
C PRO A 137 2.28 16.25 -4.81
N GLY A 138 3.49 16.22 -5.36
CA GLY A 138 4.59 17.09 -4.95
C GLY A 138 5.36 16.62 -3.72
N THR A 139 5.01 15.47 -3.15
CA THR A 139 5.79 14.81 -2.08
C THR A 139 6.48 13.56 -2.59
N LEU A 140 7.49 13.08 -1.84
CA LEU A 140 8.14 11.81 -2.15
C LEU A 140 7.35 10.63 -1.57
N PRO A 141 7.26 9.49 -2.29
CA PRO A 141 6.63 8.27 -1.79
C PRO A 141 7.52 7.57 -0.74
N LYS A 142 6.97 6.52 -0.08
CA LYS A 142 7.78 5.61 0.74
C LYS A 142 9.01 5.15 -0.07
N PRO A 143 10.22 5.09 0.52
CA PRO A 143 10.50 5.18 1.94
C PRO A 143 10.87 6.59 2.46
N ASP A 144 10.51 7.69 1.77
CA ASP A 144 10.75 9.03 2.30
C ASP A 144 9.90 9.27 3.56
N ARG A 145 10.56 9.76 4.63
CA ARG A 145 9.91 9.93 5.93
C ARG A 145 9.20 11.25 6.14
N THR A 146 9.41 12.23 5.25
CA THR A 146 8.95 13.62 5.46
C THR A 146 7.44 13.71 5.72
N MET A 147 6.64 12.99 4.91
CA MET A 147 5.19 12.99 5.09
C MET A 147 4.78 12.12 6.28
N PHE A 148 5.52 11.05 6.56
CA PHE A 148 5.26 10.21 7.71
C PHE A 148 5.50 10.97 9.03
N ASP A 149 6.56 11.76 9.14
CA ASP A 149 6.85 12.54 10.34
C ASP A 149 5.70 13.53 10.67
N ARG A 150 5.15 14.19 9.64
CA ARG A 150 3.97 15.06 9.79
C ARG A 150 2.72 14.28 10.20
N PHE A 151 2.52 13.12 9.62
CA PHE A 151 1.43 12.22 9.94
C PHE A 151 1.55 11.69 11.38
N ALA A 152 2.74 11.26 11.78
CA ALA A 152 3.02 10.78 13.12
C ALA A 152 2.79 11.86 14.18
N LEU A 153 3.25 13.09 13.91
CA LEU A 153 3.02 14.24 14.82
C LEU A 153 1.52 14.53 14.98
N ARG A 154 0.76 14.53 13.88
CA ARG A 154 -0.70 14.80 13.89
C ARG A 154 -1.47 13.78 14.71
N HIS A 155 -1.06 12.52 14.68
CA HIS A 155 -1.77 11.40 15.30
C HIS A 155 -1.15 10.92 16.60
N GLY A 156 -0.08 11.57 17.09
CA GLY A 156 0.61 11.18 18.32
C GLY A 156 1.25 9.79 18.23
N ILE A 157 1.76 9.39 17.03
CA ILE A 157 2.39 8.10 16.85
C ILE A 157 3.77 8.10 17.51
N HIS A 158 3.97 7.21 18.49
CA HIS A 158 5.24 7.05 19.18
C HIS A 158 6.04 5.92 18.52
N LEU A 159 7.12 6.27 17.81
CA LEU A 159 7.90 5.32 17.03
C LEU A 159 8.40 4.09 17.81
N PRO A 160 8.92 4.22 19.05
CA PRO A 160 9.36 3.07 19.83
C PRO A 160 8.27 2.03 20.14
N ASP A 161 6.99 2.43 20.08
CA ASP A 161 5.83 1.54 20.27
C ASP A 161 5.12 1.22 18.95
N SER A 162 5.82 1.36 17.82
CA SER A 162 5.24 1.22 16.47
C SER A 162 5.81 0.02 15.72
N VAL A 163 5.02 -0.49 14.76
CA VAL A 163 5.42 -1.51 13.78
C VAL A 163 4.88 -1.14 12.41
N PHE A 164 5.67 -1.34 11.36
CA PHE A 164 5.22 -1.19 9.97
C PHE A 164 4.90 -2.55 9.36
N ILE A 165 3.77 -2.67 8.69
CA ILE A 165 3.29 -3.91 8.07
C ILE A 165 3.01 -3.65 6.58
N GLY A 166 3.64 -4.42 5.69
CA GLY A 166 3.44 -4.27 4.25
C GLY A 166 3.94 -5.47 3.45
N ASP A 167 3.64 -5.48 2.15
CA ASP A 167 3.96 -6.58 1.24
C ASP A 167 5.01 -6.22 0.18
N ALA A 168 5.56 -5.00 0.22
CA ALA A 168 6.48 -4.51 -0.79
C ALA A 168 7.80 -3.96 -0.20
N PRO A 169 8.90 -3.91 -0.98
CA PRO A 169 10.16 -3.33 -0.56
C PRO A 169 10.07 -1.93 0.05
N PRO A 170 9.26 -0.97 -0.49
CA PRO A 170 9.11 0.34 0.11
C PRO A 170 8.60 0.32 1.56
N ASP A 171 7.85 -0.71 1.96
CA ASP A 171 7.32 -0.85 3.32
C ASP A 171 8.41 -1.26 4.30
N VAL A 172 9.22 -2.23 3.91
CA VAL A 172 10.36 -2.68 4.72
C VAL A 172 11.36 -1.54 4.88
N LEU A 173 11.70 -0.87 3.78
CA LEU A 173 12.60 0.29 3.79
C LEU A 173 12.03 1.45 4.62
N MET A 174 10.71 1.66 4.59
CA MET A 174 10.06 2.68 5.41
C MET A 174 10.25 2.42 6.91
N GLY A 175 9.99 1.19 7.37
CA GLY A 175 10.25 0.84 8.77
C GLY A 175 11.71 0.98 9.16
N GLN A 176 12.64 0.59 8.29
CA GLN A 176 14.08 0.79 8.51
C GLN A 176 14.45 2.28 8.60
N THR A 177 13.92 3.11 7.70
CA THR A 177 14.12 4.56 7.73
C THR A 177 13.61 5.20 9.02
N LEU A 178 12.52 4.67 9.56
CA LEU A 178 11.94 5.12 10.83
C LEU A 178 12.61 4.52 12.06
N GLY A 179 13.45 3.51 11.91
CA GLY A 179 14.06 2.76 13.01
C GLY A 179 13.06 1.93 13.82
N ILE A 180 11.98 1.46 13.17
CA ILE A 180 10.94 0.62 13.79
C ILE A 180 10.91 -0.78 13.19
N PRO A 181 10.41 -1.78 13.94
CA PRO A 181 10.21 -3.13 13.42
C PRO A 181 9.32 -3.17 12.18
N THR A 182 9.60 -4.13 11.28
CA THR A 182 8.82 -4.37 10.07
C THR A 182 8.30 -5.80 10.03
N ILE A 183 7.06 -5.98 9.62
CA ILE A 183 6.47 -7.27 9.29
C ILE A 183 6.15 -7.29 7.81
N ALA A 184 6.88 -8.10 7.04
CA ALA A 184 6.58 -8.33 5.65
C ALA A 184 5.53 -9.44 5.51
N VAL A 185 4.49 -9.21 4.72
CA VAL A 185 3.45 -10.21 4.44
C VAL A 185 3.63 -10.77 3.03
N THR A 186 3.56 -12.11 2.88
CA THR A 186 3.86 -12.78 1.61
C THR A 186 2.61 -13.15 0.79
N TYR A 187 1.44 -12.86 1.29
CA TYR A 187 0.18 -13.06 0.57
C TYR A 187 -0.16 -11.91 -0.40
N GLY A 188 0.64 -10.83 -0.38
CA GLY A 188 0.51 -9.68 -1.28
C GLY A 188 1.13 -9.92 -2.66
N TYR A 189 1.76 -8.90 -3.23
CA TYR A 189 2.23 -8.91 -4.62
C TYR A 189 3.71 -9.23 -4.78
N THR A 190 4.51 -9.15 -3.71
CA THR A 190 5.96 -9.37 -3.77
C THR A 190 6.34 -10.76 -3.28
N ASP A 191 7.19 -11.43 -4.06
CA ASP A 191 7.71 -12.74 -3.70
C ASP A 191 8.49 -12.73 -2.38
N ARG A 192 8.34 -13.81 -1.59
CA ARG A 192 9.01 -13.99 -0.30
C ARG A 192 10.52 -13.80 -0.37
N ALA A 193 11.17 -14.31 -1.43
CA ALA A 193 12.62 -14.20 -1.60
C ALA A 193 13.06 -12.73 -1.76
N VAL A 194 12.28 -11.94 -2.50
CA VAL A 194 12.50 -10.51 -2.67
C VAL A 194 12.32 -9.80 -1.33
N LEU A 195 11.22 -10.03 -0.62
CA LEU A 195 10.99 -9.44 0.70
C LEU A 195 12.11 -9.77 1.70
N ALA A 196 12.57 -11.03 1.72
CA ALA A 196 13.63 -11.48 2.61
C ALA A 196 14.96 -10.76 2.35
N SER A 197 15.26 -10.37 1.10
CA SER A 197 16.49 -9.64 0.74
C SER A 197 16.54 -8.22 1.32
N TYR A 198 15.40 -7.65 1.74
CA TYR A 198 15.31 -6.37 2.43
C TYR A 198 15.41 -6.48 3.96
N HIS A 199 15.57 -7.70 4.51
CA HIS A 199 15.76 -7.96 5.93
C HIS A 199 14.66 -7.38 6.85
N PRO A 200 13.36 -7.67 6.62
CA PRO A 200 12.31 -7.28 7.54
C PRO A 200 12.50 -7.97 8.90
N THR A 201 11.99 -7.38 9.98
CA THR A 201 12.07 -7.96 11.32
C THR A 201 11.39 -9.33 11.39
N LYS A 202 10.25 -9.47 10.72
CA LYS A 202 9.50 -10.73 10.59
C LYS A 202 8.92 -10.86 9.18
N ILE A 203 8.70 -12.11 8.76
CA ILE A 203 7.93 -12.44 7.55
C ILE A 203 6.81 -13.39 7.95
N VAL A 204 5.60 -13.08 7.57
CA VAL A 204 4.40 -13.88 7.82
C VAL A 204 3.70 -14.28 6.52
N ASN A 205 3.05 -15.43 6.49
CA ASN A 205 2.38 -15.94 5.29
C ASN A 205 0.88 -15.66 5.28
N HIS A 206 0.30 -15.40 6.45
CA HIS A 206 -1.12 -15.15 6.63
C HIS A 206 -1.36 -13.97 7.58
N ALA A 207 -2.40 -13.19 7.34
CA ALA A 207 -2.72 -12.03 8.19
C ALA A 207 -2.94 -12.42 9.67
N ASN A 208 -3.48 -13.60 9.93
CA ASN A 208 -3.70 -14.08 11.30
C ASN A 208 -2.39 -14.22 12.11
N GLU A 209 -1.23 -14.31 11.47
CA GLU A 209 0.08 -14.43 12.12
C GLU A 209 0.64 -13.06 12.57
N ILE A 210 0.10 -11.94 12.08
CA ILE A 210 0.62 -10.59 12.34
C ILE A 210 0.69 -10.30 13.84
N LEU A 211 -0.39 -10.54 14.58
CA LEU A 211 -0.45 -10.21 16.01
C LEU A 211 0.52 -11.08 16.84
N GLU A 212 0.72 -12.32 16.46
CA GLU A 212 1.68 -13.21 17.13
C GLU A 212 3.12 -12.80 16.79
N ALA A 213 3.38 -12.44 15.53
CA ALA A 213 4.68 -11.90 15.13
C ALA A 213 5.02 -10.64 15.93
N VAL A 214 4.05 -9.71 16.12
CA VAL A 214 4.24 -8.50 16.93
C VAL A 214 4.60 -8.82 18.38
N LYS A 215 3.93 -9.78 19.03
CA LYS A 215 4.25 -10.19 20.41
C LYS A 215 5.66 -10.72 20.56
N SER A 216 6.23 -11.31 19.51
CA SER A 216 7.60 -11.84 19.51
C SER A 216 8.69 -10.80 19.25
N ILE A 217 8.31 -9.54 18.95
CA ILE A 217 9.23 -8.40 18.81
C ILE A 217 9.56 -7.88 20.21
N LYS A 218 10.86 -7.89 20.53
CA LYS A 218 11.39 -7.44 21.84
C LYS A 218 11.64 -5.94 21.84
#